data_a11e44d387e8642a2998042e31fa575f
#
_entry.id   a11e44d387e8642a2998042e31fa575f
#
_cell.length_a   1.000
_cell.length_b   1.000
_cell.length_c   1.000
_cell.angle_alpha   90.00
_cell.angle_beta   90.00
_cell.angle_gamma   90.00
#
_symmetry.space_group_name_H-M   'P 1'
#
loop_
_entity.id
_entity.type
_entity.pdbx_description
1 polymer ?
#
loop_
_entity_poly.entity_id
_entity_poly.type
_entity_poly.pdbx_seq_one_letter_code
_entity_poly.pdbx_strand_id
1 'polypeptide(L)'
;MDDQCLSEAKTDRVLAIYSRLVGGAVLNKADLAQQFHVTQRSIQRDIESLRCFFAEQELPQDIVYDKRSRGYRLIDNAQKKLSNSEVLAVCKILLESRSMVTDEMMPLLDRLIDCCVPEQNKAIVQSLVANERFHYVPPHHGKRLLNGLWEIGQAVRNHQVMEIQYERMKEPKFVTRRVEPVGIMFSEYYFYLTAFLQDVDRKAEFENERDLFPTIYRIDRIRAFQVLDEHFHVPYKDRFEEGEFRKRAQFMYGGKLQKIRFRYTGPSLEAVLDRLPTAKVLAEDDDGWDVEAEVFGSGIEMWMRSQGDYLYKFEWV
;
A
#
# COMPACT_ATOMS: atom_id res chain seq x y z
N MET A 1 -1.93 -23.71 -55.84
CA MET A 1 -2.65 -22.42 -55.90
C MET A 1 -3.66 -22.23 -54.74
N ASP A 2 -4.07 -23.33 -54.06
CA ASP A 2 -5.13 -23.22 -53.01
C ASP A 2 -4.67 -22.82 -51.61
N ASP A 3 -3.44 -23.13 -51.21
CA ASP A 3 -2.96 -22.89 -49.85
C ASP A 3 -2.69 -21.39 -49.55
N GLN A 4 -2.23 -20.66 -50.58
CA GLN A 4 -1.96 -19.23 -50.45
C GLN A 4 -3.25 -18.41 -50.38
N CYS A 5 -4.26 -18.77 -51.15
CA CYS A 5 -5.59 -18.13 -51.14
C CYS A 5 -6.35 -18.41 -49.82
N LEU A 6 -6.22 -19.62 -49.23
CA LEU A 6 -6.80 -19.97 -47.92
C LEU A 6 -6.10 -19.24 -46.77
N SER A 7 -4.80 -19.00 -46.87
CA SER A 7 -4.03 -18.24 -45.89
C SER A 7 -4.41 -16.75 -45.91
N GLU A 8 -4.56 -16.14 -47.07
CA GLU A 8 -5.01 -14.74 -47.23
C GLU A 8 -6.42 -14.54 -46.67
N ALA A 9 -7.37 -15.41 -47.04
CA ALA A 9 -8.74 -15.35 -46.49
C ALA A 9 -8.81 -15.52 -44.98
N LYS A 10 -7.91 -16.29 -44.35
CA LYS A 10 -7.79 -16.40 -42.89
C LYS A 10 -7.26 -15.11 -42.26
N THR A 11 -6.23 -14.52 -42.86
CA THR A 11 -5.60 -13.28 -42.38
C THR A 11 -6.59 -12.14 -42.40
N ASP A 12 -7.32 -11.96 -43.50
CA ASP A 12 -8.34 -10.92 -43.64
C ASP A 12 -9.46 -11.09 -42.62
N ARG A 13 -9.87 -12.32 -42.35
CA ARG A 13 -10.89 -12.62 -41.34
C ARG A 13 -10.41 -12.26 -39.92
N VAL A 14 -9.19 -12.64 -39.55
CA VAL A 14 -8.60 -12.32 -38.23
C VAL A 14 -8.48 -10.82 -38.07
N LEU A 15 -8.02 -10.08 -39.07
CA LEU A 15 -7.92 -8.63 -39.08
C LEU A 15 -9.30 -7.95 -38.96
N ALA A 16 -10.31 -8.48 -39.67
CA ALA A 16 -11.68 -7.96 -39.57
C ALA A 16 -12.29 -8.17 -38.17
N ILE A 17 -12.06 -9.34 -37.56
CA ILE A 17 -12.46 -9.62 -36.17
C ILE A 17 -11.76 -8.64 -35.22
N TYR A 18 -10.46 -8.47 -35.35
CA TYR A 18 -9.66 -7.54 -34.55
C TYR A 18 -10.15 -6.09 -34.65
N SER A 19 -10.32 -5.60 -35.88
CA SER A 19 -10.78 -4.24 -36.15
C SER A 19 -12.14 -3.93 -35.49
N ARG A 20 -13.08 -4.89 -35.53
CA ARG A 20 -14.39 -4.72 -34.87
C ARG A 20 -14.28 -4.74 -33.33
N LEU A 21 -13.44 -5.63 -32.80
CA LEU A 21 -13.18 -5.68 -31.35
C LEU A 21 -12.57 -4.38 -30.86
N VAL A 22 -11.60 -3.81 -31.58
CA VAL A 22 -11.01 -2.50 -31.29
C VAL A 22 -12.04 -1.38 -31.38
N GLY A 23 -12.99 -1.48 -32.34
CA GLY A 23 -14.13 -0.57 -32.42
C GLY A 23 -15.18 -0.72 -31.32
N GLY A 24 -14.95 -1.59 -30.30
CA GLY A 24 -15.84 -1.79 -29.17
C GLY A 24 -17.02 -2.74 -29.44
N ALA A 25 -17.04 -3.47 -30.55
CA ALA A 25 -18.11 -4.40 -30.86
C ALA A 25 -18.04 -5.66 -29.97
N VAL A 26 -19.22 -6.17 -29.61
CA VAL A 26 -19.38 -7.50 -29.01
C VAL A 26 -19.70 -8.49 -30.13
N LEU A 27 -18.86 -9.49 -30.28
CA LEU A 27 -18.90 -10.41 -31.41
C LEU A 27 -19.40 -11.79 -31.00
N ASN A 28 -20.45 -12.27 -31.64
CA ASN A 28 -20.97 -13.62 -31.43
C ASN A 28 -20.32 -14.61 -32.40
N LYS A 29 -19.93 -15.80 -31.92
CA LYS A 29 -19.29 -16.84 -32.78
C LYS A 29 -20.18 -17.35 -33.90
N ALA A 30 -21.47 -17.50 -33.67
CA ALA A 30 -22.40 -18.00 -34.66
C ALA A 30 -22.56 -17.00 -35.80
N ASP A 31 -22.72 -15.72 -35.47
CA ASP A 31 -22.89 -14.66 -36.44
C ASP A 31 -21.62 -14.49 -37.30
N LEU A 32 -20.44 -14.54 -36.70
CA LEU A 32 -19.16 -14.50 -37.40
C LEU A 32 -18.98 -15.73 -38.30
N ALA A 33 -19.34 -16.92 -37.82
CA ALA A 33 -19.23 -18.15 -38.62
C ALA A 33 -20.12 -18.10 -39.84
N GLN A 34 -21.35 -17.59 -39.73
CA GLN A 34 -22.27 -17.39 -40.84
C GLN A 34 -21.74 -16.32 -41.81
N GLN A 35 -21.27 -15.19 -41.30
CA GLN A 35 -20.79 -14.07 -42.12
C GLN A 35 -19.56 -14.43 -42.96
N PHE A 36 -18.63 -15.17 -42.38
CA PHE A 36 -17.37 -15.55 -43.04
C PHE A 36 -17.46 -16.94 -43.71
N HIS A 37 -18.62 -17.58 -43.71
CA HIS A 37 -18.84 -18.92 -44.29
C HIS A 37 -17.86 -19.97 -43.78
N VAL A 38 -17.57 -19.95 -42.48
CA VAL A 38 -16.67 -20.89 -41.81
C VAL A 38 -17.35 -21.54 -40.58
N THR A 39 -16.70 -22.53 -39.99
CA THR A 39 -17.24 -23.17 -38.79
C THR A 39 -17.01 -22.30 -37.54
N GLN A 40 -17.86 -22.45 -36.52
CA GLN A 40 -17.63 -21.78 -35.23
C GLN A 40 -16.29 -22.17 -34.59
N ARG A 41 -15.79 -23.39 -34.87
CA ARG A 41 -14.47 -23.85 -34.44
C ARG A 41 -13.34 -23.05 -35.09
N SER A 42 -13.51 -22.66 -36.36
CA SER A 42 -12.55 -21.77 -37.04
C SER A 42 -12.51 -20.39 -36.38
N ILE A 43 -13.68 -19.80 -36.11
CA ILE A 43 -13.76 -18.52 -35.37
C ILE A 43 -13.11 -18.62 -34.01
N GLN A 44 -13.32 -19.73 -33.26
CA GLN A 44 -12.66 -19.93 -31.96
C GLN A 44 -11.14 -19.93 -32.08
N ARG A 45 -10.59 -20.61 -33.12
CA ARG A 45 -9.15 -20.62 -33.38
C ARG A 45 -8.61 -19.24 -33.73
N ASP A 46 -9.37 -18.45 -34.48
CA ASP A 46 -9.00 -17.09 -34.86
C ASP A 46 -8.95 -16.19 -33.59
N ILE A 47 -9.91 -16.31 -32.68
CA ILE A 47 -9.92 -15.60 -31.39
C ILE A 47 -8.73 -16.02 -30.51
N GLU A 48 -8.43 -17.34 -30.44
CA GLU A 48 -7.26 -17.81 -29.68
C GLU A 48 -5.95 -17.33 -30.32
N SER A 49 -5.85 -17.26 -31.64
CA SER A 49 -4.68 -16.69 -32.33
C SER A 49 -4.47 -15.23 -31.96
N LEU A 50 -5.53 -14.42 -31.83
CA LEU A 50 -5.44 -13.04 -31.37
C LEU A 50 -5.01 -12.95 -29.89
N ARG A 51 -5.53 -13.83 -29.05
CA ARG A 51 -5.09 -13.89 -27.62
C ARG A 51 -3.61 -14.23 -27.49
N CYS A 52 -3.15 -15.25 -28.22
CA CYS A 52 -1.73 -15.60 -28.25
C CYS A 52 -0.88 -14.42 -28.73
N PHE A 53 -1.29 -13.75 -29.82
CA PHE A 53 -0.60 -12.56 -30.30
C PHE A 53 -0.50 -11.45 -29.23
N PHE A 54 -1.59 -11.15 -28.52
CA PHE A 54 -1.54 -10.16 -27.45
C PHE A 54 -0.60 -10.58 -26.31
N ALA A 55 -0.61 -11.85 -25.93
CA ALA A 55 0.28 -12.37 -24.90
C ALA A 55 1.76 -12.35 -25.32
N GLU A 56 2.07 -12.77 -26.55
CA GLU A 56 3.43 -12.78 -27.10
C GLU A 56 4.02 -11.38 -27.28
N GLN A 57 3.16 -10.40 -27.60
CA GLN A 57 3.56 -8.99 -27.76
C GLN A 57 3.44 -8.20 -26.44
N GLU A 58 3.13 -8.87 -25.34
CA GLU A 58 2.91 -8.22 -24.03
C GLU A 58 1.91 -7.05 -24.08
N LEU A 59 0.93 -7.12 -24.99
CA LEU A 59 -0.08 -6.07 -25.14
C LEU A 59 -1.05 -6.11 -23.96
N PRO A 60 -1.52 -4.95 -23.49
CA PRO A 60 -2.44 -4.88 -22.36
C PRO A 60 -3.87 -5.32 -22.69
N GLN A 61 -4.10 -5.80 -23.89
CA GLN A 61 -5.40 -6.19 -24.43
C GLN A 61 -5.67 -7.68 -24.19
N ASP A 62 -6.93 -8.02 -23.95
CA ASP A 62 -7.40 -9.41 -23.91
C ASP A 62 -8.81 -9.52 -24.48
N ILE A 63 -9.15 -10.69 -25.04
CA ILE A 63 -10.48 -10.97 -25.56
C ILE A 63 -11.22 -11.86 -24.57
N VAL A 64 -12.26 -11.33 -23.92
CA VAL A 64 -13.06 -12.08 -22.95
C VAL A 64 -14.45 -12.39 -23.49
N TYR A 65 -15.01 -13.51 -23.03
CA TYR A 65 -16.40 -13.84 -23.31
C TYR A 65 -17.33 -13.21 -22.28
N ASP A 66 -18.19 -12.32 -22.69
CA ASP A 66 -19.22 -11.73 -21.83
C ASP A 66 -20.50 -12.56 -21.90
N LYS A 67 -20.86 -13.14 -20.74
CA LYS A 67 -22.06 -13.97 -20.61
C LYS A 67 -23.35 -13.17 -20.77
N ARG A 68 -23.39 -11.89 -20.45
CA ARG A 68 -24.59 -11.03 -20.53
C ARG A 68 -24.90 -10.72 -21.99
N SER A 69 -23.92 -10.29 -22.73
CA SER A 69 -24.07 -9.97 -24.18
C SER A 69 -23.91 -11.17 -25.08
N ARG A 70 -23.59 -12.36 -24.54
CA ARG A 70 -23.38 -13.63 -25.24
C ARG A 70 -22.36 -13.53 -26.39
N GLY A 71 -21.29 -12.75 -26.19
CA GLY A 71 -20.30 -12.51 -27.22
C GLY A 71 -18.90 -12.23 -26.67
N TYR A 72 -17.94 -12.18 -27.58
CA TYR A 72 -16.56 -11.80 -27.28
C TYR A 72 -16.41 -10.29 -27.39
N ARG A 73 -15.72 -9.70 -26.41
CA ARG A 73 -15.32 -8.29 -26.45
C ARG A 73 -13.85 -8.13 -26.12
N LEU A 74 -13.24 -7.12 -26.68
CA LEU A 74 -11.91 -6.70 -26.31
C LEU A 74 -12.01 -5.96 -24.97
N ILE A 75 -11.17 -6.34 -24.01
CA ILE A 75 -10.91 -5.54 -22.83
C ILE A 75 -9.50 -5.00 -22.96
N ASP A 76 -9.36 -3.73 -22.70
CA ASP A 76 -8.06 -3.10 -22.57
C ASP A 76 -7.66 -3.14 -21.08
N ASN A 77 -6.72 -4.02 -20.76
CA ASN A 77 -6.17 -4.10 -19.41
C ASN A 77 -5.30 -2.87 -19.05
N ALA A 78 -5.07 -1.97 -20.03
CA ALA A 78 -4.50 -0.65 -19.74
C ALA A 78 -5.41 0.17 -18.77
N GLN A 79 -6.73 -0.14 -18.73
CA GLN A 79 -7.62 0.41 -17.69
C GLN A 79 -7.30 -0.08 -16.26
N LYS A 80 -6.44 -1.10 -16.10
CA LYS A 80 -5.88 -1.50 -14.79
C LYS A 80 -4.66 -0.69 -14.39
N LYS A 81 -4.10 0.12 -15.29
CA LYS A 81 -3.04 1.06 -14.93
C LYS A 81 -3.65 2.25 -14.22
N LEU A 82 -2.86 2.81 -13.30
CA LEU A 82 -3.24 4.04 -12.61
C LEU A 82 -3.47 5.17 -13.63
N SER A 83 -4.48 6.00 -13.39
CA SER A 83 -4.69 7.23 -14.16
C SER A 83 -3.58 8.25 -13.87
N ASN A 84 -3.41 9.24 -14.74
CA ASN A 84 -2.42 10.31 -14.52
C ASN A 84 -2.61 11.02 -13.18
N SER A 85 -3.87 11.24 -12.76
CA SER A 85 -4.19 11.87 -11.47
C SER A 85 -3.82 11.00 -10.28
N GLU A 86 -4.04 9.68 -10.37
CA GLU A 86 -3.65 8.72 -9.32
C GLU A 86 -2.13 8.63 -9.21
N VAL A 87 -1.40 8.55 -10.35
CA VAL A 87 0.07 8.56 -10.36
C VAL A 87 0.60 9.85 -9.74
N LEU A 88 0.05 11.01 -10.13
CA LEU A 88 0.45 12.30 -9.57
C LEU A 88 0.21 12.34 -8.06
N ALA A 89 -0.95 11.91 -7.58
CA ALA A 89 -1.26 11.86 -6.15
C ALA A 89 -0.29 10.96 -5.38
N VAL A 90 -0.01 9.75 -5.89
CA VAL A 90 0.96 8.82 -5.28
C VAL A 90 2.36 9.42 -5.26
N CYS A 91 2.82 10.07 -6.35
CA CYS A 91 4.12 10.73 -6.39
C CYS A 91 4.22 11.85 -5.33
N LYS A 92 3.18 12.68 -5.17
CA LYS A 92 3.13 13.73 -4.15
C LYS A 92 3.22 13.16 -2.73
N ILE A 93 2.43 12.11 -2.43
CA ILE A 93 2.44 11.43 -1.12
C ILE A 93 3.83 10.82 -0.84
N LEU A 94 4.44 10.16 -1.83
CA LEU A 94 5.77 9.57 -1.68
C LEU A 94 6.84 10.63 -1.40
N LEU A 95 6.85 11.73 -2.15
CA LEU A 95 7.80 12.83 -1.95
C LEU A 95 7.64 13.47 -0.57
N GLU A 96 6.41 13.76 -0.16
CA GLU A 96 6.10 14.33 1.17
C GLU A 96 6.47 13.38 2.31
N SER A 97 6.32 12.07 2.09
CA SER A 97 6.64 11.07 3.12
C SER A 97 8.10 11.07 3.54
N ARG A 98 9.01 11.48 2.65
CA ARG A 98 10.46 11.48 2.89
C ARG A 98 10.99 10.17 3.50
N SER A 99 10.35 9.05 3.14
CA SER A 99 10.54 7.75 3.81
C SER A 99 11.75 6.96 3.35
N MET A 100 12.35 7.35 2.23
CA MET A 100 13.42 6.61 1.56
C MET A 100 14.60 7.50 1.21
N VAL A 101 15.78 6.92 1.09
CA VAL A 101 16.94 7.61 0.54
C VAL A 101 16.73 7.97 -0.94
N THR A 102 17.43 8.99 -1.42
CA THR A 102 17.29 9.49 -2.80
C THR A 102 17.45 8.37 -3.84
N ASP A 103 18.42 7.47 -3.61
CA ASP A 103 18.71 6.33 -4.50
C ASP A 103 17.60 5.26 -4.55
N GLU A 104 16.64 5.28 -3.64
CA GLU A 104 15.44 4.43 -3.68
C GLU A 104 14.23 5.21 -4.17
N MET A 105 14.05 6.44 -3.70
CA MET A 105 12.89 7.27 -4.02
C MET A 105 12.85 7.66 -5.51
N MET A 106 13.96 8.19 -6.06
CA MET A 106 13.92 8.68 -7.44
C MET A 106 13.67 7.58 -8.47
N PRO A 107 14.38 6.42 -8.44
CA PRO A 107 14.06 5.33 -9.35
C PRO A 107 12.66 4.72 -9.16
N LEU A 108 12.11 4.77 -7.95
CA LEU A 108 10.74 4.32 -7.69
C LEU A 108 9.72 5.21 -8.39
N LEU A 109 9.87 6.54 -8.27
CA LEU A 109 9.02 7.52 -8.95
C LEU A 109 9.11 7.40 -10.47
N ASP A 110 10.33 7.23 -11.01
CA ASP A 110 10.55 7.04 -12.45
C ASP A 110 9.82 5.79 -12.95
N ARG A 111 10.00 4.65 -12.28
CA ARG A 111 9.30 3.41 -12.65
C ARG A 111 7.78 3.54 -12.56
N LEU A 112 7.26 4.21 -11.53
CA LEU A 112 5.83 4.43 -11.39
C LEU A 112 5.26 5.23 -12.57
N ILE A 113 5.93 6.32 -12.95
CA ILE A 113 5.54 7.14 -14.09
C ILE A 113 5.67 6.34 -15.39
N ASP A 114 6.78 5.66 -15.60
CA ASP A 114 7.05 4.91 -16.84
C ASP A 114 6.07 3.75 -17.07
N CYS A 115 5.71 3.04 -16.01
CA CYS A 115 4.81 1.90 -16.09
C CYS A 115 3.33 2.28 -16.20
N CYS A 116 2.92 3.42 -15.63
CA CYS A 116 1.51 3.73 -15.46
C CYS A 116 1.03 4.90 -16.34
N VAL A 117 1.91 5.84 -16.69
CA VAL A 117 1.53 7.05 -17.45
C VAL A 117 1.74 6.82 -18.95
N PRO A 118 0.74 7.13 -19.82
CA PRO A 118 0.92 7.12 -21.27
C PRO A 118 2.05 8.05 -21.73
N GLU A 119 2.79 7.66 -22.76
CA GLU A 119 4.00 8.36 -23.23
C GLU A 119 3.79 9.87 -23.43
N GLN A 120 2.66 10.25 -24.06
CA GLN A 120 2.31 11.65 -24.32
C GLN A 120 2.12 12.50 -23.08
N ASN A 121 1.86 11.88 -21.91
CA ASN A 121 1.57 12.58 -20.65
C ASN A 121 2.73 12.52 -19.66
N LYS A 122 3.76 11.69 -19.89
CA LYS A 122 4.90 11.53 -18.97
C LYS A 122 5.59 12.85 -18.66
N ALA A 123 5.92 13.63 -19.68
CA ALA A 123 6.56 14.93 -19.51
C ALA A 123 5.74 15.90 -18.64
N ILE A 124 4.40 15.83 -18.74
CA ILE A 124 3.50 16.66 -17.92
C ILE A 124 3.58 16.23 -16.46
N VAL A 125 3.42 14.94 -16.16
CA VAL A 125 3.49 14.42 -14.79
C VAL A 125 4.88 14.68 -14.19
N GLN A 126 5.96 14.46 -14.94
CA GLN A 126 7.33 14.74 -14.50
C GLN A 126 7.52 16.22 -14.16
N SER A 127 6.99 17.16 -14.98
CA SER A 127 7.11 18.60 -14.72
C SER A 127 6.37 19.02 -13.45
N LEU A 128 5.20 18.39 -13.15
CA LEU A 128 4.40 18.68 -11.96
C LEU A 128 5.05 18.25 -10.64
N VAL A 129 6.00 17.32 -10.69
CA VAL A 129 6.74 16.84 -9.51
C VAL A 129 8.21 17.28 -9.51
N ALA A 130 8.68 17.96 -10.55
CA ALA A 130 10.09 18.26 -10.77
C ALA A 130 10.70 19.10 -9.64
N ASN A 131 10.01 20.13 -9.16
CA ASN A 131 10.50 20.99 -8.10
C ASN A 131 10.69 20.24 -6.77
N GLU A 132 9.72 19.41 -6.38
CA GLU A 132 9.81 18.61 -5.15
C GLU A 132 10.88 17.52 -5.26
N ARG A 133 11.04 16.92 -6.44
CA ARG A 133 12.14 15.98 -6.71
C ARG A 133 13.51 16.65 -6.57
N PHE A 134 13.68 17.86 -7.11
CA PHE A 134 14.93 18.61 -7.04
C PHE A 134 15.28 18.99 -5.60
N HIS A 135 14.29 19.38 -4.81
CA HIS A 135 14.46 19.78 -3.40
C HIS A 135 14.21 18.63 -2.41
N TYR A 136 14.18 17.39 -2.88
CA TYR A 136 13.92 16.24 -2.00
C TYR A 136 14.99 16.13 -0.92
N VAL A 137 14.56 16.10 0.33
CA VAL A 137 15.43 15.92 1.49
C VAL A 137 15.24 14.50 2.03
N PRO A 138 16.21 13.59 1.82
CA PRO A 138 16.09 12.22 2.31
C PRO A 138 16.19 12.17 3.84
N PRO A 139 15.71 11.06 4.47
CA PRO A 139 15.85 10.87 5.90
C PRO A 139 17.31 10.71 6.31
N HIS A 140 17.68 11.25 7.47
CA HIS A 140 19.07 11.30 7.97
C HIS A 140 19.69 9.93 8.26
N HIS A 141 18.91 8.84 8.37
CA HIS A 141 19.46 7.50 8.61
C HIS A 141 20.31 6.99 7.44
N GLY A 142 20.07 7.45 6.20
CA GLY A 142 20.87 7.12 5.02
C GLY A 142 20.83 5.66 4.57
N LYS A 143 19.88 4.86 5.07
CA LYS A 143 19.80 3.43 4.77
C LYS A 143 18.77 3.10 3.70
N ARG A 144 19.12 2.18 2.83
CA ARG A 144 18.19 1.54 1.88
C ARG A 144 17.32 0.54 2.62
N LEU A 145 16.01 0.59 2.40
CA LEU A 145 15.04 -0.19 3.16
C LEU A 145 14.19 -1.15 2.31
N LEU A 146 14.02 -0.90 1.01
CA LEU A 146 13.04 -1.61 0.19
C LEU A 146 13.23 -3.13 0.15
N ASN A 147 14.48 -3.61 0.02
CA ASN A 147 14.75 -5.04 -0.01
C ASN A 147 14.42 -5.70 1.34
N GLY A 148 14.88 -5.10 2.44
CA GLY A 148 14.59 -5.59 3.78
C GLY A 148 13.09 -5.56 4.12
N LEU A 149 12.35 -4.55 3.65
CA LEU A 149 10.90 -4.48 3.83
C LEU A 149 10.18 -5.69 3.23
N TRP A 150 10.61 -6.14 2.05
CA TRP A 150 10.02 -7.33 1.42
C TRP A 150 10.29 -8.60 2.21
N GLU A 151 11.53 -8.82 2.63
CA GLU A 151 11.93 -9.99 3.42
C GLU A 151 11.20 -10.03 4.78
N ILE A 152 11.13 -8.89 5.47
CA ILE A 152 10.37 -8.75 6.72
C ILE A 152 8.87 -9.02 6.46
N GLY A 153 8.32 -8.49 5.35
CA GLY A 153 6.93 -8.74 4.97
C GLY A 153 6.62 -10.22 4.74
N GLN A 154 7.55 -10.96 4.15
CA GLN A 154 7.41 -12.41 4.01
C GLN A 154 7.45 -13.13 5.36
N ALA A 155 8.34 -12.73 6.28
CA ALA A 155 8.39 -13.29 7.62
C ALA A 155 7.10 -13.03 8.41
N VAL A 156 6.52 -11.83 8.33
CA VAL A 156 5.21 -11.51 8.90
C VAL A 156 4.13 -12.43 8.32
N ARG A 157 4.05 -12.54 7.00
CA ARG A 157 3.05 -13.37 6.32
C ARG A 157 3.14 -14.85 6.70
N ASN A 158 4.37 -15.35 6.80
CA ASN A 158 4.63 -16.77 7.06
C ASN A 158 4.68 -17.08 8.56
N HIS A 159 4.51 -16.11 9.45
CA HIS A 159 4.68 -16.23 10.90
C HIS A 159 6.04 -16.83 11.29
N GLN A 160 7.11 -16.37 10.64
CA GLN A 160 8.48 -16.83 10.91
C GLN A 160 9.14 -15.97 11.97
N VAL A 161 9.81 -16.59 12.91
CA VAL A 161 10.62 -15.91 13.93
C VAL A 161 11.80 -15.22 13.25
N MET A 162 12.13 -14.04 13.73
CA MET A 162 13.32 -13.31 13.27
C MET A 162 14.28 -13.06 14.42
N GLU A 163 15.57 -13.12 14.14
CA GLU A 163 16.60 -12.54 14.98
C GLU A 163 17.01 -11.18 14.42
N ILE A 164 16.95 -10.13 15.24
CA ILE A 164 17.30 -8.77 14.84
C ILE A 164 18.41 -8.20 15.72
N GLN A 165 19.37 -7.50 15.10
CA GLN A 165 20.32 -6.65 15.80
C GLN A 165 19.82 -5.21 15.77
N TYR A 166 19.39 -4.70 16.91
CA TYR A 166 18.70 -3.42 17.01
C TYR A 166 19.54 -2.36 17.71
N GLU A 167 19.57 -1.15 17.13
CA GLU A 167 20.23 0.02 17.70
C GLU A 167 19.27 0.81 18.58
N ARG A 168 19.49 0.77 19.91
CA ARG A 168 18.68 1.47 20.90
C ARG A 168 19.11 2.92 21.08
N MET A 169 18.21 3.75 21.63
CA MET A 169 18.54 5.11 22.07
C MET A 169 19.20 5.13 23.45
N LYS A 170 19.00 4.08 24.24
CA LYS A 170 19.54 3.90 25.60
C LYS A 170 20.58 2.78 25.61
N GLU A 171 21.48 2.80 26.59
CA GLU A 171 22.45 1.69 26.77
C GLU A 171 21.77 0.40 27.27
N PRO A 172 22.26 -0.78 26.89
CA PRO A 172 23.29 -0.96 25.86
C PRO A 172 22.79 -0.51 24.48
N LYS A 173 23.67 0.13 23.70
CA LYS A 173 23.31 0.72 22.40
C LYS A 173 22.85 -0.33 21.38
N PHE A 174 23.42 -1.52 21.42
CA PHE A 174 23.09 -2.63 20.51
C PHE A 174 22.57 -3.81 21.32
N VAL A 175 21.49 -4.38 20.84
CA VAL A 175 20.88 -5.59 21.39
C VAL A 175 20.51 -6.57 20.30
N THR A 176 20.70 -7.86 20.56
CA THR A 176 20.15 -8.91 19.72
C THR A 176 18.84 -9.38 20.34
N ARG A 177 17.79 -9.53 19.52
CA ARG A 177 16.45 -9.93 19.94
C ARG A 177 15.90 -10.97 19.00
N ARG A 178 15.27 -12.00 19.56
CA ARG A 178 14.38 -12.90 18.82
C ARG A 178 12.98 -12.35 18.92
N VAL A 179 12.34 -12.17 17.76
CA VAL A 179 11.05 -11.49 17.66
C VAL A 179 10.09 -12.27 16.75
N GLU A 180 8.82 -12.19 17.08
CA GLU A 180 7.69 -12.70 16.32
C GLU A 180 7.06 -11.53 15.56
N PRO A 181 7.40 -11.31 14.29
CA PRO A 181 6.94 -10.16 13.53
C PRO A 181 5.45 -10.30 13.20
N VAL A 182 4.65 -9.29 13.51
CA VAL A 182 3.19 -9.29 13.30
C VAL A 182 2.68 -8.19 12.39
N GLY A 183 3.50 -7.20 12.04
CA GLY A 183 3.09 -6.15 11.11
C GLY A 183 4.22 -5.21 10.70
N ILE A 184 4.03 -4.56 9.55
CA ILE A 184 4.86 -3.46 9.07
C ILE A 184 3.98 -2.23 8.91
N MET A 185 4.40 -1.12 9.49
CA MET A 185 3.67 0.14 9.40
C MET A 185 4.57 1.27 8.94
N PHE A 186 3.96 2.29 8.35
CA PHE A 186 4.61 3.55 8.04
C PHE A 186 3.96 4.68 8.84
N SER A 187 4.76 5.52 9.45
CA SER A 187 4.29 6.72 10.15
C SER A 187 5.32 7.83 10.11
N GLU A 188 4.85 9.04 9.84
CA GLU A 188 5.69 10.21 9.66
C GLU A 188 6.74 9.98 8.55
N TYR A 189 7.98 9.67 8.90
CA TYR A 189 9.10 9.50 7.98
C TYR A 189 9.68 8.08 7.98
N TYR A 190 9.14 7.16 8.80
CA TYR A 190 9.80 5.90 9.09
C TYR A 190 8.90 4.69 8.89
N PHE A 191 9.52 3.60 8.48
CA PHE A 191 8.91 2.28 8.53
C PHE A 191 9.18 1.64 9.89
N TYR A 192 8.17 0.94 10.39
CA TYR A 192 8.19 0.28 11.69
C TYR A 192 7.80 -1.19 11.53
N LEU A 193 8.53 -2.04 12.24
CA LEU A 193 8.17 -3.42 12.50
C LEU A 193 7.51 -3.50 13.87
N THR A 194 6.32 -4.09 13.92
CA THR A 194 5.69 -4.51 15.17
C THR A 194 5.94 -5.99 15.39
N ALA A 195 6.43 -6.35 16.56
CA ALA A 195 6.77 -7.72 16.86
C ALA A 195 6.67 -8.02 18.36
N PHE A 196 6.29 -9.25 18.71
CA PHE A 196 6.41 -9.75 20.07
C PHE A 196 7.83 -10.22 20.33
N LEU A 197 8.30 -9.98 21.56
CA LEU A 197 9.62 -10.45 21.99
C LEU A 197 9.50 -11.88 22.50
N GLN A 198 10.41 -12.75 22.03
CA GLN A 198 10.64 -14.08 22.60
C GLN A 198 11.70 -14.02 23.69
N ASP A 199 11.63 -14.95 24.66
CA ASP A 199 12.66 -15.26 25.66
C ASP A 199 13.20 -14.03 26.42
N VAL A 200 12.33 -13.09 26.76
CA VAL A 200 12.70 -11.87 27.49
C VAL A 200 12.14 -11.89 28.90
N ASP A 201 12.97 -11.54 29.85
CA ASP A 201 12.49 -11.20 31.19
C ASP A 201 11.68 -9.91 31.11
N ARG A 202 10.35 -10.07 31.07
CA ARG A 202 9.40 -8.97 30.93
C ARG A 202 9.52 -7.92 32.04
N LYS A 203 9.96 -8.35 33.25
CA LYS A 203 10.18 -7.43 34.38
C LYS A 203 11.35 -6.48 34.14
N ALA A 204 12.38 -6.99 33.45
CA ALA A 204 13.58 -6.19 33.18
C ALA A 204 13.41 -5.25 31.98
N GLU A 205 12.59 -5.62 31.01
CA GLU A 205 12.50 -4.89 29.72
C GLU A 205 11.27 -3.99 29.60
N PHE A 206 10.18 -4.25 30.35
CA PHE A 206 8.93 -3.50 30.26
C PHE A 206 8.56 -2.82 31.57
N GLU A 207 8.09 -1.57 31.51
CA GLU A 207 7.55 -0.86 32.66
C GLU A 207 6.30 -1.54 33.24
N ASN A 208 5.55 -2.26 32.38
CA ASN A 208 4.40 -3.05 32.77
C ASN A 208 4.56 -4.49 32.27
N GLU A 209 4.81 -5.41 33.18
CA GLU A 209 4.97 -6.85 32.93
C GLU A 209 3.76 -7.49 32.21
N ARG A 210 2.56 -6.92 32.40
CA ARG A 210 1.29 -7.40 31.82
C ARG A 210 0.95 -6.77 30.48
N ASP A 211 1.82 -5.89 29.96
CA ASP A 211 1.60 -5.29 28.67
C ASP A 211 1.81 -6.32 27.56
N LEU A 212 0.70 -6.77 26.95
CA LEU A 212 0.69 -7.72 25.86
C LEU A 212 0.89 -7.05 24.50
N PHE A 213 1.20 -5.76 24.49
CA PHE A 213 1.35 -5.02 23.25
C PHE A 213 2.67 -5.39 22.55
N PRO A 214 2.68 -5.53 21.21
CA PRO A 214 3.92 -5.80 20.47
C PRO A 214 4.87 -4.61 20.57
N THR A 215 6.15 -4.89 20.65
CA THR A 215 7.21 -3.88 20.61
C THR A 215 7.29 -3.29 19.21
N ILE A 216 7.50 -1.97 19.15
CA ILE A 216 7.59 -1.22 17.91
C ILE A 216 9.07 -0.90 17.62
N TYR A 217 9.57 -1.40 16.52
CA TYR A 217 10.96 -1.22 16.07
C TYR A 217 11.00 -0.34 14.83
N ARG A 218 11.79 0.71 14.82
CA ARG A 218 12.12 1.44 13.59
C ARG A 218 13.00 0.55 12.71
N ILE A 219 12.58 0.29 11.47
CA ILE A 219 13.31 -0.64 10.57
C ILE A 219 14.69 -0.09 10.22
N ASP A 220 14.85 1.23 10.06
CA ASP A 220 16.15 1.85 9.82
C ASP A 220 17.18 1.66 10.96
N ARG A 221 16.72 1.29 12.16
CA ARG A 221 17.60 0.97 13.31
C ARG A 221 17.92 -0.51 13.42
N ILE A 222 17.33 -1.35 12.61
CA ILE A 222 17.75 -2.75 12.47
C ILE A 222 19.03 -2.76 11.65
N ARG A 223 20.15 -3.18 12.27
CA ARG A 223 21.44 -3.25 11.62
C ARG A 223 21.61 -4.47 10.77
N ALA A 224 21.12 -5.60 11.28
CA ALA A 224 21.07 -6.87 10.60
C ALA A 224 19.87 -7.66 11.12
N PHE A 225 19.34 -8.52 10.29
CA PHE A 225 18.31 -9.47 10.70
C PHE A 225 18.48 -10.78 9.96
N GLN A 226 17.97 -11.84 10.54
CA GLN A 226 17.87 -13.16 9.95
C GLN A 226 16.47 -13.71 10.18
N VAL A 227 15.83 -14.19 9.12
CA VAL A 227 14.58 -14.94 9.21
C VAL A 227 14.93 -16.38 9.54
N LEU A 228 14.34 -16.94 10.57
CA LEU A 228 14.60 -18.31 11.03
C LEU A 228 13.57 -19.27 10.43
N ASP A 229 13.91 -20.57 10.38
CA ASP A 229 12.97 -21.62 9.95
C ASP A 229 11.90 -21.93 11.02
N GLU A 230 11.98 -21.28 12.17
CA GLU A 230 11.04 -21.41 13.27
C GLU A 230 9.78 -20.57 13.02
N HIS A 231 8.62 -21.18 13.26
CA HIS A 231 7.33 -20.54 13.10
C HIS A 231 6.64 -20.35 14.45
N PHE A 232 5.93 -19.25 14.61
CA PHE A 232 5.10 -18.97 15.76
C PHE A 232 3.61 -19.04 15.41
N HIS A 233 2.79 -19.27 16.42
CA HIS A 233 1.34 -19.35 16.24
C HIS A 233 0.64 -18.15 16.90
N VAL A 234 -0.15 -17.46 16.12
CA VAL A 234 -1.02 -16.37 16.62
C VAL A 234 -2.45 -16.86 16.61
N PRO A 235 -3.08 -17.11 17.77
CA PRO A 235 -4.51 -17.39 17.83
C PRO A 235 -5.31 -16.26 17.20
N TYR A 236 -6.40 -16.57 16.51
CA TYR A 236 -7.20 -15.58 15.80
C TYR A 236 -7.65 -14.41 16.70
N LYS A 237 -8.01 -14.71 17.96
CA LYS A 237 -8.45 -13.72 18.96
C LYS A 237 -7.36 -12.76 19.44
N ASP A 238 -6.08 -13.16 19.28
CA ASP A 238 -4.90 -12.40 19.75
C ASP A 238 -4.14 -11.79 18.56
N ARG A 239 -4.76 -11.82 17.37
CA ARG A 239 -4.16 -11.29 16.15
C ARG A 239 -4.00 -9.77 16.27
N PHE A 240 -2.79 -9.30 16.01
CA PHE A 240 -2.52 -7.88 15.91
C PHE A 240 -3.21 -7.29 14.67
N GLU A 241 -4.04 -6.29 14.87
CA GLU A 241 -4.76 -5.60 13.81
C GLU A 241 -4.11 -4.22 13.59
N GLU A 242 -3.26 -4.13 12.58
CA GLU A 242 -2.52 -2.90 12.22
C GLU A 242 -3.46 -1.70 11.99
N GLY A 243 -4.59 -1.93 11.34
CA GLY A 243 -5.60 -0.91 11.08
C GLY A 243 -6.24 -0.37 12.36
N GLU A 244 -6.56 -1.24 13.32
CA GLU A 244 -7.13 -0.83 14.61
C GLU A 244 -6.09 -0.12 15.48
N PHE A 245 -4.85 -0.60 15.45
CA PHE A 245 -3.75 0.09 16.11
C PHE A 245 -3.54 1.50 15.53
N ARG A 246 -3.54 1.62 14.20
CA ARG A 246 -3.32 2.89 13.50
C ARG A 246 -4.33 3.98 13.87
N LYS A 247 -5.57 3.60 14.13
CA LYS A 247 -6.63 4.55 14.55
C LYS A 247 -6.35 5.20 15.91
N ARG A 248 -5.57 4.55 16.77
CA ARG A 248 -5.38 4.92 18.17
C ARG A 248 -3.96 5.36 18.52
N ALA A 249 -2.96 4.88 17.78
CA ALA A 249 -1.56 5.20 18.05
C ALA A 249 -1.17 6.55 17.46
N GLN A 250 -0.55 7.39 18.28
CA GLN A 250 0.07 8.64 17.85
C GLN A 250 1.60 8.50 17.92
N PHE A 251 2.30 8.99 16.87
CA PHE A 251 3.77 8.94 16.77
C PHE A 251 4.38 7.54 16.99
N MET A 252 3.62 6.48 16.69
CA MET A 252 4.03 5.08 16.88
C MET A 252 4.39 4.73 18.34
N TYR A 253 3.79 5.41 19.31
CA TYR A 253 3.83 4.99 20.69
C TYR A 253 2.74 3.94 20.93
N GLY A 254 3.17 2.73 21.30
CA GLY A 254 2.32 1.67 21.79
C GLY A 254 2.02 1.83 23.27
N GLY A 255 1.31 0.86 23.85
CA GLY A 255 1.01 0.80 25.26
C GLY A 255 -0.46 0.52 25.55
N LYS A 256 -0.90 0.76 26.78
CA LYS A 256 -2.26 0.48 27.23
C LYS A 256 -3.28 1.31 26.44
N LEU A 257 -4.40 0.67 26.08
CA LEU A 257 -5.57 1.37 25.56
C LEU A 257 -6.19 2.22 26.66
N GLN A 258 -6.42 3.48 26.37
CA GLN A 258 -6.95 4.47 27.28
C GLN A 258 -7.97 5.36 26.57
N LYS A 259 -8.82 5.99 27.35
CA LYS A 259 -9.70 7.06 26.86
C LYS A 259 -9.19 8.39 27.34
N ILE A 260 -9.34 9.40 26.51
CA ILE A 260 -9.02 10.79 26.82
C ILE A 260 -10.23 11.67 26.56
N ARG A 261 -10.34 12.73 27.34
CA ARG A 261 -11.27 13.84 27.07
C ARG A 261 -10.52 15.15 27.08
N PHE A 262 -10.93 16.04 26.20
CA PHE A 262 -10.35 17.38 26.13
C PHE A 262 -11.33 18.37 25.51
N ARG A 263 -11.12 19.66 25.79
CA ARG A 263 -11.82 20.76 25.12
C ARG A 263 -10.95 21.28 23.98
N TYR A 264 -11.53 21.43 22.81
CA TYR A 264 -10.87 22.00 21.63
C TYR A 264 -11.59 23.27 21.17
N THR A 265 -10.83 24.37 20.96
CA THR A 265 -11.32 25.68 20.55
C THR A 265 -10.61 26.21 19.30
N GLY A 266 -9.87 25.34 18.62
CA GLY A 266 -9.16 25.71 17.39
C GLY A 266 -10.08 25.87 16.19
N PRO A 267 -9.53 26.31 15.05
CA PRO A 267 -10.32 26.70 13.87
C PRO A 267 -10.96 25.54 13.09
N SER A 268 -10.50 24.30 13.30
CA SER A 268 -10.98 23.15 12.53
C SER A 268 -11.10 21.89 13.38
N LEU A 269 -12.32 21.57 13.78
CA LEU A 269 -12.66 20.30 14.41
C LEU A 269 -12.36 19.11 13.47
N GLU A 270 -12.62 19.26 12.17
CA GLU A 270 -12.38 18.23 11.17
C GLU A 270 -10.92 17.74 11.21
N ALA A 271 -9.95 18.63 11.32
CA ALA A 271 -8.54 18.27 11.43
C ALA A 271 -8.23 17.44 12.70
N VAL A 272 -8.95 17.68 13.80
CA VAL A 272 -8.87 16.87 15.01
C VAL A 272 -9.46 15.48 14.81
N LEU A 273 -10.62 15.39 14.20
CA LEU A 273 -11.30 14.12 13.91
C LEU A 273 -10.51 13.26 12.90
N ASP A 274 -9.91 13.89 11.89
CA ASP A 274 -9.02 13.23 10.94
C ASP A 274 -7.75 12.68 11.64
N ARG A 275 -7.20 13.44 12.57
CA ARG A 275 -6.03 13.01 13.36
C ARG A 275 -6.35 11.90 14.36
N LEU A 276 -7.53 11.95 14.94
CA LEU A 276 -8.02 11.02 15.97
C LEU A 276 -9.27 10.26 15.45
N PRO A 277 -9.13 9.23 14.61
CA PRO A 277 -10.27 8.56 13.97
C PRO A 277 -11.26 7.90 14.95
N THR A 278 -10.89 7.73 16.22
CA THR A 278 -11.76 7.23 17.28
C THR A 278 -12.49 8.35 18.04
N ALA A 279 -12.21 9.61 17.70
CA ALA A 279 -12.77 10.76 18.39
C ALA A 279 -14.28 10.88 18.18
N LYS A 280 -14.95 11.30 19.27
CA LYS A 280 -16.38 11.61 19.30
C LYS A 280 -16.58 12.96 19.96
N VAL A 281 -17.39 13.78 19.35
CA VAL A 281 -17.83 15.05 19.97
C VAL A 281 -18.91 14.72 21.00
N LEU A 282 -18.67 15.11 22.25
CA LEU A 282 -19.62 14.92 23.35
C LEU A 282 -20.56 16.11 23.51
N ALA A 283 -20.02 17.32 23.32
CA ALA A 283 -20.75 18.57 23.40
C ALA A 283 -20.13 19.62 22.49
N GLU A 284 -20.93 20.59 22.08
CA GLU A 284 -20.56 21.75 21.26
C GLU A 284 -21.28 22.99 21.80
N ASP A 285 -20.57 24.10 21.88
CA ASP A 285 -21.11 25.42 22.19
C ASP A 285 -20.36 26.52 21.39
N ASP A 286 -20.69 27.78 21.63
CA ASP A 286 -20.11 28.92 20.91
C ASP A 286 -18.59 29.04 21.06
N ASP A 287 -18.01 28.44 22.10
CA ASP A 287 -16.58 28.50 22.45
C ASP A 287 -15.78 27.27 21.98
N GLY A 288 -16.40 26.19 21.49
CA GLY A 288 -15.71 25.02 20.97
C GLY A 288 -16.39 23.68 21.26
N TRP A 289 -15.58 22.60 21.30
CA TRP A 289 -16.05 21.22 21.33
C TRP A 289 -15.40 20.41 22.46
N ASP A 290 -16.22 19.65 23.18
CA ASP A 290 -15.74 18.60 24.10
C ASP A 290 -15.61 17.31 23.33
N VAL A 291 -14.41 16.74 23.31
CA VAL A 291 -14.05 15.56 22.49
C VAL A 291 -13.55 14.42 23.39
N GLU A 292 -14.05 13.21 23.11
CA GLU A 292 -13.53 11.97 23.71
C GLU A 292 -12.88 11.12 22.61
N ALA A 293 -11.73 10.51 22.88
CA ALA A 293 -11.08 9.60 21.95
C ALA A 293 -10.44 8.40 22.67
N GLU A 294 -10.32 7.28 21.95
CA GLU A 294 -9.54 6.13 22.39
C GLU A 294 -8.13 6.21 21.81
N VAL A 295 -7.12 6.04 22.64
CA VAL A 295 -5.70 6.13 22.25
C VAL A 295 -4.85 5.05 22.88
N PHE A 296 -3.74 4.69 22.22
CA PHE A 296 -2.70 3.84 22.81
C PHE A 296 -1.55 4.69 23.37
N GLY A 297 -1.13 4.36 24.60
CA GLY A 297 0.06 4.92 25.22
C GLY A 297 0.05 6.45 25.35
N SER A 298 1.23 7.03 25.54
CA SER A 298 1.43 8.47 25.81
C SER A 298 1.71 9.33 24.57
N GLY A 299 1.75 8.74 23.38
CA GLY A 299 2.04 9.50 22.14
C GLY A 299 1.07 10.64 21.88
N ILE A 300 -0.16 10.51 22.35
CA ILE A 300 -1.19 11.54 22.26
C ILE A 300 -0.76 12.86 22.95
N GLU A 301 -0.02 12.82 24.04
CA GLU A 301 0.43 14.02 24.74
C GLU A 301 1.33 14.91 23.87
N MET A 302 2.13 14.28 22.98
CA MET A 302 2.99 15.04 22.05
C MET A 302 2.14 15.80 21.04
N TRP A 303 1.09 15.17 20.51
CA TRP A 303 0.16 15.84 19.61
C TRP A 303 -0.60 16.95 20.32
N MET A 304 -1.08 16.71 21.54
CA MET A 304 -1.82 17.71 22.32
C MET A 304 -0.99 18.95 22.59
N ARG A 305 0.28 18.78 22.96
CA ARG A 305 1.22 19.90 23.16
C ARG A 305 1.43 20.73 21.89
N SER A 306 1.32 20.10 20.71
CA SER A 306 1.43 20.81 19.43
C SER A 306 0.20 21.67 19.09
N GLN A 307 -0.95 21.48 19.77
CA GLN A 307 -2.15 22.26 19.57
C GLN A 307 -2.11 23.62 20.33
N GLY A 308 -1.15 23.81 21.23
CA GLY A 308 -1.02 25.04 22.00
C GLY A 308 -2.25 25.37 22.80
N ASP A 309 -2.67 26.63 22.75
CA ASP A 309 -3.79 27.16 23.54
C ASP A 309 -5.19 26.70 23.03
N TYR A 310 -5.25 26.02 21.89
CA TYR A 310 -6.52 25.51 21.35
C TYR A 310 -7.02 24.25 22.05
N LEU A 311 -6.19 23.62 22.90
CA LEU A 311 -6.56 22.40 23.60
C LEU A 311 -6.35 22.57 25.10
N TYR A 312 -7.41 22.37 25.88
CA TYR A 312 -7.40 22.47 27.33
C TYR A 312 -8.37 21.48 27.98
N LYS A 313 -8.41 21.45 29.33
CA LYS A 313 -9.22 20.51 30.10
C LYS A 313 -8.96 19.05 29.75
N PHE A 314 -7.68 18.71 29.56
CA PHE A 314 -7.32 17.31 29.26
C PHE A 314 -7.43 16.44 30.50
N GLU A 315 -8.05 15.28 30.32
CA GLU A 315 -8.14 14.24 31.36
C GLU A 315 -8.03 12.84 30.74
N TRP A 316 -7.42 11.94 31.49
CA TRP A 316 -7.50 10.49 31.23
C TRP A 316 -8.77 9.94 31.89
N VAL A 317 -9.56 9.13 31.15
CA VAL A 317 -10.84 8.60 31.60
C VAL A 317 -10.78 7.08 31.81
#